data_c2d368c6c6b72485be4e53852e77bd00
#
_entry.id   c2d368c6c6b72485be4e53852e77bd00
#
_cell.length_a   1.000
_cell.length_b   1.000
_cell.length_c   1.000
_cell.angle_alpha   90.00
_cell.angle_beta   90.00
_cell.angle_gamma   90.00
#
_symmetry.space_group_name_H-M   'P 1'
#
loop_
_entity.id
_entity.type
_entity.pdbx_description
1 polymer ?
#
loop_
_entity_poly.entity_id
_entity_poly.type
_entity_poly.pdbx_seq_one_letter_code
_entity_poly.pdbx_strand_id
1 'polypeptide(L)'
;MSQSETPETVDLFIIGGGINGCGIARDAVGRGYSVQLAEMNDLASATSSASTKLFHGGLRYLEYWEIRLVREALIERETLLRAMPHISWPMRFVLPYHKDMRFEGDTPTSKLLSIVMPWMKGRRPAWLIRLGLFMYDNLGGRQILKGTTSLQLHGTPEGAPLQEQFEKAYEYSDCWIEDSRLVVLNARDAEARGAQINTRTKVVSAEQVDGQWRITLEPSTGPQRTVRARVLINAGGPWVEDVIRNTVRINTTEGVRLVRGSHIVTRKLYEHDKCYFFQGEDGRIIFTIPYETDFTLIGTTDADHADVREKPVCTPEEQSYLVNFASKYLKTPITTDDIVWTYSGVRPLYN
;
A
#
# COMPACT_ATOMS: atom_id res chain seq x y z
N MET A 1 3.00 -32.93 39.18
CA MET A 1 1.68 -32.27 39.17
C MET A 1 1.85 -30.97 38.40
N SER A 2 1.48 -30.95 37.14
CA SER A 2 1.45 -29.72 36.33
C SER A 2 0.35 -28.83 36.88
N GLN A 3 0.70 -27.68 37.41
CA GLN A 3 -0.30 -26.64 37.69
C GLN A 3 -0.94 -26.28 36.36
N SER A 4 -2.22 -26.55 36.21
CA SER A 4 -3.01 -26.05 35.09
C SER A 4 -3.12 -24.52 35.26
N GLU A 5 -2.18 -23.79 34.69
CA GLU A 5 -2.32 -22.34 34.59
C GLU A 5 -3.66 -22.05 33.85
N THR A 6 -4.53 -21.31 34.52
CA THR A 6 -5.78 -20.86 33.91
C THR A 6 -5.41 -20.06 32.64
N PRO A 7 -5.95 -20.39 31.47
CA PRO A 7 -5.60 -19.67 30.26
C PRO A 7 -5.84 -18.17 30.42
N GLU A 8 -4.85 -17.39 30.03
CA GLU A 8 -4.98 -15.93 30.04
C GLU A 8 -6.17 -15.51 29.16
N THR A 9 -7.03 -14.62 29.68
CA THR A 9 -8.22 -14.14 28.96
C THR A 9 -8.03 -12.68 28.58
N VAL A 10 -8.25 -12.35 27.29
CA VAL A 10 -8.20 -10.98 26.77
C VAL A 10 -9.51 -10.62 26.09
N ASP A 11 -9.76 -9.33 25.92
CA ASP A 11 -10.95 -8.87 25.17
C ASP A 11 -10.78 -9.15 23.67
N LEU A 12 -9.64 -8.82 23.09
CA LEU A 12 -9.36 -9.00 21.67
C LEU A 12 -8.08 -9.80 21.46
N PHE A 13 -8.16 -10.79 20.58
CA PHE A 13 -6.99 -11.48 20.03
C PHE A 13 -6.88 -11.20 18.54
N ILE A 14 -5.69 -10.83 18.07
CA ILE A 14 -5.44 -10.41 16.69
C ILE A 14 -4.42 -11.36 16.05
N ILE A 15 -4.76 -11.91 14.90
CA ILE A 15 -3.87 -12.73 14.07
C ILE A 15 -3.27 -11.84 12.98
N GLY A 16 -1.95 -11.68 12.98
CA GLY A 16 -1.19 -10.95 11.96
C GLY A 16 -0.59 -9.63 12.44
N GLY A 17 0.73 -9.48 12.28
CA GLY A 17 1.55 -8.34 12.69
C GLY A 17 1.87 -7.36 11.56
N GLY A 18 0.98 -7.25 10.56
CA GLY A 18 1.01 -6.20 9.55
C GLY A 18 0.39 -4.89 10.02
N ILE A 19 0.27 -3.91 9.12
CA ILE A 19 -0.25 -2.57 9.46
C ILE A 19 -1.67 -2.63 10.04
N ASN A 20 -2.54 -3.49 9.50
CA ASN A 20 -3.91 -3.61 9.99
C ASN A 20 -3.95 -4.18 11.41
N GLY A 21 -3.24 -5.29 11.67
CA GLY A 21 -3.23 -5.91 13.00
C GLY A 21 -2.62 -4.98 14.07
N CYS A 22 -1.49 -4.36 13.77
CA CYS A 22 -0.84 -3.44 14.70
C CYS A 22 -1.65 -2.15 14.92
N GLY A 23 -2.31 -1.63 13.87
CA GLY A 23 -3.20 -0.48 13.98
C GLY A 23 -4.44 -0.76 14.84
N ILE A 24 -5.06 -1.93 14.64
CA ILE A 24 -6.21 -2.39 15.45
C ILE A 24 -5.79 -2.60 16.91
N ALA A 25 -4.62 -3.23 17.14
CA ALA A 25 -4.10 -3.42 18.48
C ALA A 25 -3.91 -2.10 19.23
N ARG A 26 -3.31 -1.11 18.56
CA ARG A 26 -3.07 0.23 19.10
C ARG A 26 -4.37 0.96 19.43
N ASP A 27 -5.35 0.95 18.53
CA ASP A 27 -6.63 1.60 18.75
C ASP A 27 -7.41 0.93 19.89
N ALA A 28 -7.48 -0.40 19.90
CA ALA A 28 -8.24 -1.16 20.90
C ALA A 28 -7.66 -0.98 22.32
N VAL A 29 -6.34 -1.08 22.49
CA VAL A 29 -5.72 -0.87 23.80
C VAL A 29 -5.88 0.58 24.25
N GLY A 30 -5.83 1.54 23.31
CA GLY A 30 -6.11 2.96 23.60
C GLY A 30 -7.51 3.24 24.08
N ARG A 31 -8.46 2.36 23.78
CA ARG A 31 -9.85 2.39 24.27
C ARG A 31 -10.05 1.61 25.58
N GLY A 32 -8.99 1.04 26.16
CA GLY A 32 -9.02 0.32 27.42
C GLY A 32 -9.34 -1.17 27.31
N TYR A 33 -9.32 -1.76 26.12
CA TYR A 33 -9.45 -3.21 25.95
C TYR A 33 -8.11 -3.91 26.20
N SER A 34 -8.17 -5.11 26.80
CA SER A 34 -7.04 -6.02 26.86
C SER A 34 -6.81 -6.68 25.49
N VAL A 35 -5.59 -6.58 24.96
CA VAL A 35 -5.27 -6.98 23.59
C VAL A 35 -4.06 -7.88 23.55
N GLN A 36 -4.17 -8.97 22.79
CA GLN A 36 -3.02 -9.80 22.42
C GLN A 36 -2.97 -9.97 20.90
N LEU A 37 -1.77 -9.84 20.33
CA LEU A 37 -1.51 -10.04 18.90
C LEU A 37 -0.47 -11.15 18.74
N ALA A 38 -0.66 -12.03 17.74
CA ALA A 38 0.34 -13.00 17.32
C ALA A 38 0.68 -12.81 15.83
N GLU A 39 1.98 -12.77 15.55
CA GLU A 39 2.57 -12.76 14.21
C GLU A 39 3.51 -13.96 14.06
N MET A 40 3.29 -14.77 13.01
CA MET A 40 4.06 -16.00 12.81
C MET A 40 5.54 -15.76 12.46
N ASN A 41 5.84 -14.61 11.88
CA ASN A 41 7.21 -14.18 11.54
C ASN A 41 7.62 -12.96 12.38
N ASP A 42 8.26 -11.99 11.75
CA ASP A 42 8.51 -10.67 12.35
C ASP A 42 7.45 -9.65 11.91
N LEU A 43 7.34 -8.54 12.63
CA LEU A 43 6.41 -7.47 12.26
C LEU A 43 6.70 -6.96 10.86
N ALA A 44 5.65 -6.64 10.12
CA ALA A 44 5.72 -6.13 8.74
C ALA A 44 6.44 -7.04 7.74
N SER A 45 6.68 -8.29 8.02
CA SER A 45 7.50 -9.19 7.19
C SER A 45 6.91 -9.55 5.82
N ALA A 46 5.66 -9.17 5.55
CA ALA A 46 4.96 -9.45 4.29
C ALA A 46 4.61 -8.15 3.52
N THR A 47 3.35 -7.99 3.15
CA THR A 47 2.87 -6.86 2.31
C THR A 47 3.19 -5.49 2.90
N SER A 48 3.16 -5.36 4.22
CA SER A 48 3.33 -4.06 4.90
C SER A 48 4.74 -3.46 4.83
N SER A 49 5.75 -4.21 4.39
CA SER A 49 7.10 -3.69 4.09
C SER A 49 7.40 -3.62 2.60
N ALA A 50 6.50 -4.14 1.78
CA ALA A 50 6.66 -4.23 0.33
C ALA A 50 5.71 -3.29 -0.42
N SER A 51 5.33 -2.18 0.19
CA SER A 51 4.51 -1.14 -0.41
C SER A 51 5.33 -0.23 -1.33
N THR A 52 4.66 0.68 -2.04
CA THR A 52 5.31 1.77 -2.80
C THR A 52 5.83 2.89 -1.87
N LYS A 53 5.70 2.72 -0.55
CA LYS A 53 6.15 3.65 0.52
C LYS A 53 5.51 5.04 0.43
N LEU A 54 4.23 5.08 0.08
CA LEU A 54 3.47 6.31 -0.07
C LEU A 54 2.19 6.31 0.77
N PHE A 55 1.90 7.44 1.42
CA PHE A 55 0.56 7.80 1.84
C PHE A 55 -0.08 8.62 0.73
N HIS A 56 -1.11 8.12 0.11
CA HIS A 56 -1.78 8.80 -0.99
C HIS A 56 -3.29 8.65 -0.92
N GLY A 57 -4.01 9.63 -1.47
CA GLY A 57 -5.48 9.60 -1.49
C GLY A 57 -6.07 8.76 -2.61
N GLY A 58 -5.24 8.14 -3.46
CA GLY A 58 -5.74 7.31 -4.55
C GLY A 58 -6.41 8.13 -5.66
N LEU A 59 -5.70 9.09 -6.25
CA LEU A 59 -6.19 9.98 -7.32
C LEU A 59 -6.97 9.24 -8.41
N ARG A 60 -6.53 8.03 -8.77
CA ARG A 60 -7.17 7.20 -9.80
C ARG A 60 -8.60 6.77 -9.45
N TYR A 61 -8.92 6.57 -8.17
CA TYR A 61 -10.25 6.15 -7.75
C TYR A 61 -11.34 7.20 -8.02
N LEU A 62 -10.97 8.47 -8.27
CA LEU A 62 -11.91 9.48 -8.73
C LEU A 62 -12.56 9.14 -10.09
N GLU A 63 -11.87 8.38 -10.94
CA GLU A 63 -12.41 7.91 -12.23
C GLU A 63 -13.51 6.88 -12.07
N TYR A 64 -13.51 6.15 -10.94
CA TYR A 64 -14.50 5.16 -10.54
C TYR A 64 -15.60 5.77 -9.66
N TRP A 65 -15.54 7.09 -9.42
CA TRP A 65 -16.47 7.85 -8.56
C TRP A 65 -16.44 7.41 -7.09
N GLU A 66 -15.35 6.81 -6.66
CA GLU A 66 -15.11 6.43 -5.26
C GLU A 66 -14.73 7.65 -4.40
N ILE A 67 -15.59 8.70 -4.47
CA ILE A 67 -15.34 10.01 -3.84
C ILE A 67 -15.21 9.88 -2.33
N ARG A 68 -16.00 9.03 -1.70
CA ARG A 68 -15.95 8.80 -0.26
C ARG A 68 -14.61 8.19 0.14
N LEU A 69 -14.18 7.13 -0.55
CA LEU A 69 -12.90 6.46 -0.31
C LEU A 69 -11.73 7.46 -0.44
N VAL A 70 -11.71 8.24 -1.51
CA VAL A 70 -10.67 9.25 -1.74
C VAL A 70 -10.68 10.31 -0.65
N ARG A 71 -11.86 10.80 -0.24
CA ARG A 71 -11.99 11.79 0.83
C ARG A 71 -11.45 11.26 2.17
N GLU A 72 -11.83 10.06 2.55
CA GLU A 72 -11.38 9.41 3.80
C GLU A 72 -9.86 9.23 3.78
N ALA A 73 -9.30 8.73 2.67
CA ALA A 73 -7.86 8.56 2.50
C ALA A 73 -7.08 9.89 2.56
N LEU A 74 -7.62 10.96 1.97
CA LEU A 74 -6.99 12.29 2.01
C LEU A 74 -7.00 12.89 3.43
N ILE A 75 -8.07 12.70 4.19
CA ILE A 75 -8.14 13.12 5.60
C ILE A 75 -7.11 12.35 6.43
N GLU A 76 -7.08 11.02 6.28
CA GLU A 76 -6.16 10.17 7.01
C GLU A 76 -4.70 10.48 6.67
N ARG A 77 -4.39 10.76 5.40
CA ARG A 77 -3.05 11.17 4.96
C ARG A 77 -2.53 12.39 5.75
N GLU A 78 -3.35 13.42 5.91
CA GLU A 78 -2.99 14.63 6.68
C GLU A 78 -2.86 14.32 8.19
N THR A 79 -3.72 13.44 8.70
CA THR A 79 -3.70 13.01 10.10
C THR A 79 -2.40 12.25 10.41
N LEU A 80 -2.04 11.30 9.57
CA LEU A 80 -0.83 10.49 9.73
C LEU A 80 0.44 11.32 9.54
N LEU A 81 0.48 12.22 8.56
CA LEU A 81 1.61 13.13 8.35
C LEU A 81 1.87 14.00 9.59
N ARG A 82 0.80 14.47 10.24
CA ARG A 82 0.91 15.26 11.48
C ARG A 82 1.34 14.42 12.68
N ALA A 83 0.83 13.18 12.77
CA ALA A 83 1.13 12.28 13.89
C ALA A 83 2.54 11.71 13.83
N MET A 84 3.12 11.55 12.63
CA MET A 84 4.37 10.82 12.43
C MET A 84 5.38 11.58 11.55
N PRO A 85 5.72 12.85 11.85
CA PRO A 85 6.61 13.67 11.02
C PRO A 85 8.06 13.15 10.98
N HIS A 86 8.42 12.22 11.84
CA HIS A 86 9.76 11.61 11.94
C HIS A 86 9.95 10.39 11.03
N ILE A 87 8.86 9.88 10.40
CA ILE A 87 8.90 8.76 9.46
C ILE A 87 8.09 9.02 8.20
N SER A 88 7.46 10.19 8.09
CA SER A 88 6.70 10.59 6.92
C SER A 88 6.91 12.08 6.62
N TRP A 89 6.93 12.41 5.34
CA TRP A 89 7.08 13.80 4.88
C TRP A 89 6.34 14.07 3.58
N PRO A 90 5.99 15.34 3.32
CA PRO A 90 5.39 15.74 2.06
C PRO A 90 6.29 15.40 0.88
N MET A 91 5.69 14.87 -0.19
CA MET A 91 6.36 14.62 -1.45
C MET A 91 5.56 15.22 -2.60
N ARG A 92 6.26 15.84 -3.54
CA ARG A 92 5.64 16.39 -4.75
C ARG A 92 5.69 15.36 -5.87
N PHE A 93 4.60 15.26 -6.61
CA PHE A 93 4.41 14.33 -7.72
C PHE A 93 4.25 15.11 -9.01
N VAL A 94 5.13 14.86 -9.94
CA VAL A 94 5.08 15.44 -11.30
C VAL A 94 4.37 14.43 -12.20
N LEU A 95 3.25 14.87 -12.78
CA LEU A 95 2.46 14.11 -13.74
C LEU A 95 2.68 14.74 -15.13
N PRO A 96 3.62 14.22 -15.95
CA PRO A 96 3.84 14.72 -17.30
C PRO A 96 2.59 14.51 -18.15
N TYR A 97 2.12 15.57 -18.79
CA TYR A 97 0.94 15.52 -19.65
C TYR A 97 1.33 15.32 -21.11
N HIS A 98 0.69 14.41 -21.78
CA HIS A 98 0.71 14.29 -23.23
C HIS A 98 -0.71 14.04 -23.76
N LYS A 99 -0.94 14.49 -25.00
CA LYS A 99 -2.27 14.48 -25.65
C LYS A 99 -2.88 13.10 -25.88
N ASP A 100 -2.06 12.04 -25.82
CA ASP A 100 -2.48 10.66 -26.06
C ASP A 100 -2.74 9.87 -24.77
N MET A 101 -2.73 10.53 -23.61
CA MET A 101 -3.14 9.91 -22.33
C MET A 101 -4.57 9.39 -22.44
N ARG A 102 -4.80 8.16 -21.98
CA ARG A 102 -6.09 7.47 -22.05
C ARG A 102 -6.58 7.03 -20.67
N PHE A 103 -7.89 6.80 -20.59
CA PHE A 103 -8.47 6.12 -19.44
C PHE A 103 -8.08 4.63 -19.45
N GLU A 104 -7.97 4.05 -18.26
CA GLU A 104 -7.84 2.62 -18.14
C GLU A 104 -9.21 1.97 -18.25
N GLY A 105 -9.42 1.20 -19.33
CA GLY A 105 -10.64 0.44 -19.53
C GLY A 105 -11.94 1.26 -19.51
N ASP A 106 -13.03 0.58 -19.15
CA ASP A 106 -14.39 1.12 -19.09
C ASP A 106 -14.72 1.73 -17.71
N THR A 107 -14.03 2.80 -17.33
CA THR A 107 -14.40 3.53 -16.10
C THR A 107 -15.73 4.28 -16.28
N PRO A 108 -16.51 4.55 -15.20
CA PRO A 108 -17.72 5.38 -15.30
C PRO A 108 -17.45 6.73 -15.93
N THR A 109 -16.30 7.35 -15.64
CA THR A 109 -15.89 8.62 -16.25
C THR A 109 -15.62 8.47 -17.75
N SER A 110 -14.95 7.41 -18.18
CA SER A 110 -14.68 7.16 -19.60
C SER A 110 -15.98 6.92 -20.38
N LYS A 111 -16.91 6.16 -19.79
CA LYS A 111 -18.25 5.92 -20.37
C LYS A 111 -19.05 7.21 -20.55
N LEU A 112 -19.10 8.04 -19.50
CA LEU A 112 -19.78 9.33 -19.58
C LEU A 112 -19.17 10.22 -20.67
N LEU A 113 -17.83 10.32 -20.73
CA LEU A 113 -17.14 11.11 -21.74
C LEU A 113 -17.33 10.56 -23.15
N SER A 114 -17.41 9.25 -23.33
CA SER A 114 -17.67 8.65 -24.63
C SER A 114 -19.05 9.01 -25.19
N ILE A 115 -20.02 9.26 -24.32
CA ILE A 115 -21.37 9.71 -24.68
C ILE A 115 -21.38 11.22 -24.99
N VAL A 116 -20.78 12.02 -24.09
CA VAL A 116 -20.81 13.50 -24.16
C VAL A 116 -19.82 14.05 -25.19
N MET A 117 -18.66 13.41 -25.35
CA MET A 117 -17.57 13.82 -26.25
C MET A 117 -17.01 12.61 -27.04
N PRO A 118 -17.78 12.01 -27.95
CA PRO A 118 -17.41 10.80 -28.68
C PRO A 118 -16.15 10.97 -29.56
N TRP A 119 -15.82 12.21 -29.93
CA TRP A 119 -14.61 12.52 -30.71
C TRP A 119 -13.31 12.35 -29.89
N MET A 120 -13.38 12.32 -28.54
CA MET A 120 -12.20 12.15 -27.67
C MET A 120 -11.63 10.73 -27.71
N LYS A 121 -12.40 9.72 -28.14
CA LYS A 121 -11.97 8.31 -28.30
C LYS A 121 -11.22 7.76 -27.08
N GLY A 122 -11.72 8.03 -25.86
CA GLY A 122 -11.10 7.57 -24.60
C GLY A 122 -9.85 8.34 -24.16
N ARG A 123 -9.51 9.45 -24.83
CA ARG A 123 -8.41 10.33 -24.39
C ARG A 123 -8.79 11.11 -23.14
N ARG A 124 -7.77 11.39 -22.30
CA ARG A 124 -7.92 12.27 -21.13
C ARG A 124 -7.62 13.71 -21.51
N PRO A 125 -8.60 14.61 -21.54
CA PRO A 125 -8.31 16.01 -21.78
C PRO A 125 -7.63 16.65 -20.57
N ALA A 126 -6.72 17.61 -20.81
CA ALA A 126 -5.97 18.30 -19.77
C ALA A 126 -6.87 18.98 -18.70
N TRP A 127 -8.02 19.55 -19.12
CA TRP A 127 -8.96 20.17 -18.19
C TRP A 127 -9.58 19.18 -17.21
N LEU A 128 -9.81 17.92 -17.63
CA LEU A 128 -10.37 16.89 -16.78
C LEU A 128 -9.33 16.41 -15.73
N ILE A 129 -8.06 16.25 -16.13
CA ILE A 129 -6.97 15.96 -15.20
C ILE A 129 -6.88 17.10 -14.17
N ARG A 130 -6.96 18.35 -14.63
CA ARG A 130 -6.93 19.53 -13.73
C ARG A 130 -8.13 19.56 -12.80
N LEU A 131 -9.33 19.18 -13.26
CA LEU A 131 -10.53 19.07 -12.42
C LEU A 131 -10.37 17.95 -11.37
N GLY A 132 -9.88 16.79 -11.78
CA GLY A 132 -9.60 15.67 -10.85
C GLY A 132 -8.60 16.08 -9.77
N LEU A 133 -7.52 16.76 -10.14
CA LEU A 133 -6.53 17.28 -9.20
C LEU A 133 -7.10 18.38 -8.30
N PHE A 134 -7.97 19.25 -8.81
CA PHE A 134 -8.68 20.23 -7.99
C PHE A 134 -9.60 19.56 -6.95
N MET A 135 -10.31 18.52 -7.33
CA MET A 135 -11.10 17.73 -6.39
C MET A 135 -10.20 17.05 -5.36
N TYR A 136 -9.10 16.45 -5.78
CA TYR A 136 -8.11 15.82 -4.92
C TYR A 136 -7.52 16.79 -3.88
N ASP A 137 -7.25 18.03 -4.27
CA ASP A 137 -6.76 19.08 -3.39
C ASP A 137 -7.77 19.48 -2.29
N ASN A 138 -9.08 19.38 -2.57
CA ASN A 138 -10.10 19.98 -1.72
C ASN A 138 -10.98 18.96 -0.95
N LEU A 139 -11.12 17.73 -1.43
CA LEU A 139 -12.00 16.74 -0.82
C LEU A 139 -11.63 16.37 0.63
N GLY A 140 -10.34 16.36 0.97
CA GLY A 140 -9.83 16.00 2.30
C GLY A 140 -9.63 17.16 3.27
N GLY A 141 -9.93 18.40 2.88
CA GLY A 141 -9.69 19.57 3.74
C GLY A 141 -8.20 19.81 3.99
N ARG A 142 -7.40 19.82 2.96
CA ARG A 142 -5.94 19.99 2.98
C ARG A 142 -5.48 21.15 3.88
N GLN A 143 -4.54 20.88 4.78
CA GLN A 143 -4.00 21.85 5.74
C GLN A 143 -2.49 22.03 5.64
N ILE A 144 -1.74 20.95 5.44
CA ILE A 144 -0.27 20.93 5.44
C ILE A 144 0.29 20.91 4.02
N LEU A 145 -0.30 20.08 3.16
CA LEU A 145 0.23 19.83 1.84
C LEU A 145 -0.02 21.00 0.87
N LYS A 146 0.91 21.23 -0.05
CA LYS A 146 0.76 22.23 -1.11
C LYS A 146 -0.26 21.77 -2.15
N GLY A 147 -1.04 22.69 -2.70
CA GLY A 147 -1.98 22.41 -3.79
C GLY A 147 -1.32 22.11 -5.12
N THR A 148 -2.14 21.67 -6.06
CA THR A 148 -1.74 21.38 -7.43
C THR A 148 -1.32 22.66 -8.18
N THR A 149 -0.21 22.57 -8.88
CA THR A 149 0.29 23.62 -9.79
C THR A 149 0.49 23.05 -11.19
N SER A 150 0.41 23.91 -12.20
CA SER A 150 0.81 23.58 -13.57
C SER A 150 2.27 23.91 -13.75
N LEU A 151 3.02 23.02 -14.40
CA LEU A 151 4.45 23.14 -14.58
C LEU A 151 4.79 23.10 -16.08
N GLN A 152 5.63 24.01 -16.55
CA GLN A 152 6.30 23.90 -17.84
C GLN A 152 7.59 23.12 -17.63
N LEU A 153 7.81 22.06 -18.40
CA LEU A 153 8.92 21.15 -18.19
C LEU A 153 10.20 21.61 -18.90
N HIS A 154 10.06 22.33 -20.01
CA HIS A 154 11.23 22.78 -20.79
C HIS A 154 12.11 23.73 -19.95
N GLY A 155 13.41 23.39 -19.85
CA GLY A 155 14.40 24.16 -19.11
C GLY A 155 14.29 24.09 -17.58
N THR A 156 13.49 23.17 -17.05
CA THR A 156 13.35 22.98 -15.60
C THR A 156 14.07 21.69 -15.13
N PRO A 157 14.43 21.60 -13.83
CA PRO A 157 14.99 20.36 -13.27
C PRO A 157 14.06 19.16 -13.46
N GLU A 158 12.75 19.36 -13.37
CA GLU A 158 11.75 18.31 -13.54
C GLU A 158 11.59 17.86 -15.00
N GLY A 159 11.91 18.72 -15.96
CA GLY A 159 11.91 18.35 -17.38
C GLY A 159 13.21 17.74 -17.85
N ALA A 160 14.32 18.00 -17.17
CA ALA A 160 15.66 17.58 -17.60
C ALA A 160 15.80 16.07 -17.85
N PRO A 161 15.26 15.17 -16.99
CA PRO A 161 15.36 13.73 -17.23
C PRO A 161 14.31 13.17 -18.19
N LEU A 162 13.31 13.97 -18.60
CA LEU A 162 12.20 13.54 -19.45
C LEU A 162 12.51 13.77 -20.95
N GLN A 163 11.85 12.97 -21.79
CA GLN A 163 11.88 13.18 -23.24
C GLN A 163 11.29 14.54 -23.61
N GLU A 164 11.81 15.16 -24.66
CA GLU A 164 11.45 16.52 -25.08
C GLU A 164 9.97 16.71 -25.49
N GLN A 165 9.28 15.62 -25.82
CA GLN A 165 7.86 15.64 -26.13
C GLN A 165 6.96 16.00 -24.93
N PHE A 166 7.47 15.93 -23.72
CA PHE A 166 6.74 16.32 -22.52
C PHE A 166 7.01 17.80 -22.22
N GLU A 167 6.10 18.67 -22.65
CA GLU A 167 6.22 20.11 -22.48
C GLU A 167 5.61 20.61 -21.17
N LYS A 168 4.55 19.92 -20.70
CA LYS A 168 3.72 20.35 -19.56
C LYS A 168 3.54 19.20 -18.57
N ALA A 169 3.41 19.58 -17.29
CA ALA A 169 3.03 18.67 -16.23
C ALA A 169 2.07 19.31 -15.24
N TYR A 170 1.42 18.48 -14.44
CA TYR A 170 0.78 18.88 -13.20
C TYR A 170 1.62 18.40 -12.04
N GLU A 171 1.79 19.25 -11.04
CA GLU A 171 2.51 18.91 -9.82
C GLU A 171 1.53 18.95 -8.65
N TYR A 172 1.34 17.83 -7.96
CA TYR A 172 0.44 17.69 -6.81
C TYR A 172 1.19 17.10 -5.60
N SER A 173 0.53 16.98 -4.45
CA SER A 173 1.17 16.49 -3.22
C SER A 173 0.55 15.19 -2.75
N ASP A 174 1.41 14.28 -2.36
CA ASP A 174 1.14 13.16 -1.46
C ASP A 174 2.27 13.07 -0.43
N CYS A 175 2.48 11.92 0.21
CA CYS A 175 3.47 11.78 1.26
C CYS A 175 4.28 10.51 1.09
N TRP A 176 5.56 10.57 1.41
CA TRP A 176 6.41 9.43 1.67
C TRP A 176 6.13 8.86 3.06
N ILE A 177 6.38 7.56 3.24
CA ILE A 177 6.33 6.87 4.52
C ILE A 177 7.37 5.75 4.61
N GLU A 178 8.01 5.63 5.74
CA GLU A 178 8.74 4.46 6.19
C GLU A 178 7.74 3.36 6.60
N ASP A 179 7.30 2.55 5.64
CA ASP A 179 6.18 1.61 5.81
C ASP A 179 6.39 0.57 6.92
N SER A 180 7.54 -0.09 6.97
CA SER A 180 7.87 -1.05 8.03
C SER A 180 7.93 -0.40 9.39
N ARG A 181 8.50 0.81 9.45
CA ARG A 181 8.63 1.59 10.68
C ARG A 181 7.28 2.02 11.22
N LEU A 182 6.34 2.36 10.34
CA LEU A 182 4.95 2.63 10.72
C LEU A 182 4.33 1.45 11.47
N VAL A 183 4.52 0.22 10.97
CA VAL A 183 3.99 -0.99 11.62
C VAL A 183 4.62 -1.18 13.00
N VAL A 184 5.95 -1.12 13.06
CA VAL A 184 6.70 -1.32 14.32
C VAL A 184 6.31 -0.28 15.37
N LEU A 185 6.16 0.99 14.98
CA LEU A 185 5.77 2.06 15.92
C LEU A 185 4.34 1.89 16.42
N ASN A 186 3.39 1.42 15.59
CA ASN A 186 2.05 1.08 16.06
C ASN A 186 2.08 -0.08 17.07
N ALA A 187 2.88 -1.12 16.81
CA ALA A 187 3.04 -2.25 17.73
C ALA A 187 3.67 -1.80 19.05
N ARG A 188 4.73 -0.98 18.99
CA ARG A 188 5.42 -0.44 20.18
C ARG A 188 4.55 0.47 21.04
N ASP A 189 3.72 1.33 20.40
CA ASP A 189 2.76 2.17 21.13
C ASP A 189 1.65 1.32 21.76
N ALA A 190 1.19 0.27 21.07
CA ALA A 190 0.23 -0.68 21.63
C ALA A 190 0.81 -1.40 22.85
N GLU A 191 2.06 -1.90 22.76
CA GLU A 191 2.77 -2.58 23.85
C GLU A 191 2.99 -1.65 25.05
N ALA A 192 3.39 -0.41 24.82
CA ALA A 192 3.56 0.60 25.86
C ALA A 192 2.25 0.92 26.62
N ARG A 193 1.10 0.66 26.00
CA ARG A 193 -0.25 0.79 26.57
C ARG A 193 -0.79 -0.52 27.16
N GLY A 194 -0.01 -1.59 27.17
CA GLY A 194 -0.37 -2.86 27.80
C GLY A 194 -0.84 -3.97 26.85
N ALA A 195 -0.79 -3.78 25.53
CA ALA A 195 -1.02 -4.89 24.60
C ALA A 195 0.16 -5.88 24.63
N GLN A 196 -0.14 -7.16 24.43
CA GLN A 196 0.89 -8.19 24.29
C GLN A 196 1.14 -8.45 22.79
N ILE A 197 2.35 -8.18 22.32
CA ILE A 197 2.78 -8.36 20.95
C ILE A 197 3.70 -9.58 20.87
N ASN A 198 3.22 -10.67 20.26
CA ASN A 198 3.96 -11.93 20.14
C ASN A 198 4.41 -12.13 18.69
N THR A 199 5.65 -11.79 18.39
CA THR A 199 6.29 -12.14 17.10
C THR A 199 6.77 -13.59 17.13
N ARG A 200 7.05 -14.15 15.93
CA ARG A 200 7.50 -15.55 15.75
C ARG A 200 6.61 -16.55 16.48
N THR A 201 5.30 -16.27 16.48
CA THR A 201 4.29 -17.04 17.18
C THR A 201 3.12 -17.29 16.23
N LYS A 202 2.97 -18.54 15.79
CA LYS A 202 1.89 -18.94 14.89
C LYS A 202 0.63 -19.26 15.68
N VAL A 203 -0.54 -18.84 15.19
CA VAL A 203 -1.83 -19.36 15.65
C VAL A 203 -2.12 -20.65 14.87
N VAL A 204 -2.16 -21.78 15.57
CA VAL A 204 -2.36 -23.11 14.93
C VAL A 204 -3.81 -23.59 14.99
N SER A 205 -4.59 -23.11 15.97
CA SER A 205 -6.04 -23.34 16.01
C SER A 205 -6.76 -22.24 16.75
N ALA A 206 -8.00 -22.00 16.37
CA ALA A 206 -8.92 -21.12 17.11
C ALA A 206 -10.34 -21.70 16.99
N GLU A 207 -10.99 -21.92 18.13
CA GLU A 207 -12.32 -22.49 18.21
C GLU A 207 -13.16 -21.78 19.26
N GLN A 208 -14.47 -21.72 19.06
CA GLN A 208 -15.40 -21.17 20.06
C GLN A 208 -15.75 -22.24 21.10
N VAL A 209 -15.53 -21.90 22.37
CA VAL A 209 -15.85 -22.73 23.53
C VAL A 209 -16.48 -21.84 24.60
N ASP A 210 -17.69 -22.15 25.02
CA ASP A 210 -18.42 -21.39 26.06
C ASP A 210 -18.55 -19.89 25.75
N GLY A 211 -18.78 -19.53 24.49
CA GLY A 211 -18.94 -18.15 24.04
C GLY A 211 -17.65 -17.33 23.94
N GLN A 212 -16.50 -17.96 24.12
CA GLN A 212 -15.18 -17.36 23.95
C GLN A 212 -14.36 -18.11 22.92
N TRP A 213 -13.39 -17.44 22.34
CA TRP A 213 -12.38 -18.06 21.49
C TRP A 213 -11.29 -18.72 22.35
N ARG A 214 -11.04 -19.99 22.12
CA ARG A 214 -9.89 -20.72 22.61
C ARG A 214 -8.85 -20.78 21.48
N ILE A 215 -7.69 -20.16 21.68
CA ILE A 215 -6.68 -19.92 20.66
C ILE A 215 -5.39 -20.61 21.07
N THR A 216 -4.88 -21.50 20.23
CA THR A 216 -3.62 -22.22 20.49
C THR A 216 -2.49 -21.53 19.73
N LEU A 217 -1.47 -21.15 20.46
CA LEU A 217 -0.27 -20.49 19.99
C LEU A 217 0.90 -21.44 19.96
N GLU A 218 1.66 -21.39 18.88
CA GLU A 218 2.91 -22.12 18.68
C GLU A 218 4.05 -21.13 18.47
N PRO A 219 4.75 -20.74 19.55
CA PRO A 219 5.98 -19.93 19.44
C PRO A 219 7.07 -20.73 18.69
N SER A 220 7.94 -20.03 17.97
CA SER A 220 9.12 -20.64 17.32
C SER A 220 10.09 -21.30 18.31
N THR A 221 10.01 -20.87 19.57
CA THR A 221 10.79 -21.44 20.70
C THR A 221 9.90 -21.55 21.92
N GLY A 222 9.95 -22.74 22.59
CA GLY A 222 9.14 -23.01 23.77
C GLY A 222 7.88 -23.83 23.48
N PRO A 223 7.09 -24.15 24.51
CA PRO A 223 5.88 -24.97 24.37
C PRO A 223 4.71 -24.19 23.76
N GLN A 224 3.80 -24.92 23.16
CA GLN A 224 2.49 -24.36 22.80
C GLN A 224 1.76 -23.89 24.05
N ARG A 225 0.98 -22.81 23.89
CA ARG A 225 0.14 -22.25 24.96
C ARG A 225 -1.23 -21.86 24.44
N THR A 226 -2.19 -21.79 25.34
CA THR A 226 -3.56 -21.44 25.00
C THR A 226 -3.94 -20.08 25.61
N VAL A 227 -4.63 -19.26 24.83
CA VAL A 227 -5.21 -17.98 25.24
C VAL A 227 -6.70 -18.02 25.00
N ARG A 228 -7.48 -17.36 25.86
CA ARG A 228 -8.91 -17.12 25.64
C ARG A 228 -9.14 -15.67 25.21
N ALA A 229 -10.09 -15.45 24.30
CA ALA A 229 -10.48 -14.10 23.88
C ALA A 229 -11.99 -13.99 23.67
N ARG A 230 -12.53 -12.80 23.94
CA ARG A 230 -13.96 -12.52 23.61
C ARG A 230 -14.15 -12.34 22.12
N VAL A 231 -13.20 -11.68 21.45
CA VAL A 231 -13.23 -11.39 20.02
C VAL A 231 -11.92 -11.89 19.37
N LEU A 232 -12.06 -12.55 18.23
CA LEU A 232 -10.94 -12.93 17.37
C LEU A 232 -10.96 -12.07 16.12
N ILE A 233 -9.84 -11.44 15.80
CA ILE A 233 -9.67 -10.61 14.61
C ILE A 233 -8.63 -11.28 13.70
N ASN A 234 -9.04 -11.56 12.47
CA ASN A 234 -8.15 -12.05 11.44
C ASN A 234 -7.62 -10.87 10.61
N ALA A 235 -6.39 -10.46 10.88
CA ALA A 235 -5.64 -9.45 10.15
C ALA A 235 -4.45 -10.07 9.39
N GLY A 236 -4.57 -11.33 8.98
CA GLY A 236 -3.53 -12.14 8.35
C GLY A 236 -3.14 -11.73 6.93
N GLY A 237 -3.68 -10.60 6.39
CA GLY A 237 -3.33 -10.09 5.07
C GLY A 237 -3.53 -11.17 3.99
N PRO A 238 -2.49 -11.53 3.20
CA PRO A 238 -2.62 -12.57 2.18
C PRO A 238 -3.04 -13.94 2.72
N TRP A 239 -2.77 -14.23 4.00
CA TRP A 239 -3.15 -15.50 4.67
C TRP A 239 -4.56 -15.50 5.24
N VAL A 240 -5.35 -14.43 5.06
CA VAL A 240 -6.69 -14.30 5.67
C VAL A 240 -7.58 -15.51 5.37
N GLU A 241 -7.56 -16.01 4.14
CA GLU A 241 -8.33 -17.21 3.74
C GLU A 241 -7.78 -18.50 4.37
N ASP A 242 -6.45 -18.66 4.40
CA ASP A 242 -5.80 -19.80 5.05
C ASP A 242 -6.15 -19.87 6.55
N VAL A 243 -6.14 -18.73 7.23
CA VAL A 243 -6.56 -18.63 8.64
C VAL A 243 -8.03 -19.03 8.81
N ILE A 244 -8.94 -18.57 7.97
CA ILE A 244 -10.36 -18.93 8.04
C ILE A 244 -10.54 -20.44 7.87
N ARG A 245 -9.95 -21.04 6.83
CA ARG A 245 -10.15 -22.44 6.46
C ARG A 245 -9.40 -23.42 7.34
N ASN A 246 -8.14 -23.14 7.66
CA ASN A 246 -7.24 -24.10 8.29
C ASN A 246 -7.04 -23.86 9.79
N THR A 247 -7.13 -22.60 10.27
CA THR A 247 -6.94 -22.25 11.68
C THR A 247 -8.27 -22.19 12.43
N VAL A 248 -9.26 -21.46 11.87
CA VAL A 248 -10.59 -21.33 12.48
C VAL A 248 -11.54 -22.45 12.03
N ARG A 249 -11.28 -23.05 10.87
CA ARG A 249 -12.05 -24.18 10.29
C ARG A 249 -13.50 -23.86 10.00
N ILE A 250 -13.74 -22.64 9.50
CA ILE A 250 -15.05 -22.21 9.01
C ILE A 250 -15.12 -22.42 7.51
N ASN A 251 -16.20 -23.10 7.04
CA ASN A 251 -16.48 -23.19 5.62
C ASN A 251 -17.02 -21.83 5.14
N THR A 252 -16.34 -21.24 4.16
CA THR A 252 -16.75 -19.99 3.52
C THR A 252 -16.63 -20.12 2.01
N THR A 253 -17.53 -19.47 1.30
CA THR A 253 -17.46 -19.26 -0.15
C THR A 253 -16.64 -18.00 -0.48
N GLU A 254 -16.41 -17.15 0.51
CA GLU A 254 -15.60 -15.94 0.40
C GLU A 254 -14.13 -16.29 0.22
N GLY A 255 -13.47 -15.61 -0.66
CA GLY A 255 -12.06 -15.83 -0.96
C GLY A 255 -11.34 -14.52 -1.29
N VAL A 256 -10.04 -14.62 -1.43
CA VAL A 256 -9.20 -13.52 -1.87
C VAL A 256 -8.43 -13.91 -3.12
N ARG A 257 -8.38 -13.00 -4.07
CA ARG A 257 -7.45 -13.07 -5.19
C ARG A 257 -6.13 -12.48 -4.75
N LEU A 258 -5.07 -13.25 -4.92
CA LEU A 258 -3.72 -12.81 -4.58
C LEU A 258 -3.09 -12.12 -5.79
N VAL A 259 -2.67 -10.85 -5.62
CA VAL A 259 -2.04 -10.07 -6.67
C VAL A 259 -0.66 -9.60 -6.20
N ARG A 260 0.37 -10.06 -6.90
CA ARG A 260 1.75 -9.64 -6.66
C ARG A 260 1.99 -8.26 -7.28
N GLY A 261 2.60 -7.37 -6.51
CA GLY A 261 3.14 -6.10 -6.98
C GLY A 261 4.63 -6.06 -6.75
N SER A 262 5.39 -5.84 -7.81
CA SER A 262 6.84 -5.82 -7.78
C SER A 262 7.40 -4.41 -7.99
N HIS A 263 8.54 -4.15 -7.38
CA HIS A 263 9.28 -2.90 -7.51
C HIS A 263 10.74 -3.21 -7.87
N ILE A 264 11.33 -2.33 -8.64
CA ILE A 264 12.78 -2.33 -8.91
C ILE A 264 13.41 -1.07 -8.32
N VAL A 265 14.66 -1.17 -7.92
CA VAL A 265 15.48 -0.05 -7.48
C VAL A 265 16.64 0.07 -8.43
N THR A 266 16.84 1.27 -8.95
CA THR A 266 17.98 1.61 -9.82
C THR A 266 18.89 2.61 -9.12
N ARG A 267 20.09 2.88 -9.66
CA ARG A 267 20.84 4.06 -9.28
C ARG A 267 20.02 5.31 -9.59
N LYS A 268 20.34 6.42 -8.93
CA LYS A 268 19.66 7.71 -9.07
C LYS A 268 19.52 8.13 -10.52
N LEU A 269 18.29 8.38 -10.96
CA LEU A 269 17.97 8.73 -12.35
C LEU A 269 17.86 10.24 -12.57
N TYR A 270 17.66 11.04 -11.52
CA TYR A 270 17.49 12.49 -11.57
C TYR A 270 17.83 13.14 -10.22
N GLU A 271 18.12 14.45 -10.23
CA GLU A 271 18.70 15.14 -9.06
C GLU A 271 17.68 15.78 -8.12
N HIS A 272 16.45 16.04 -8.59
CA HIS A 272 15.41 16.64 -7.72
C HIS A 272 14.75 15.60 -6.81
N ASP A 273 14.06 16.06 -5.78
CA ASP A 273 13.39 15.28 -4.73
C ASP A 273 11.93 14.92 -5.03
N LYS A 274 11.45 15.20 -6.25
CA LYS A 274 10.06 14.96 -6.64
C LYS A 274 9.90 13.58 -7.27
N CYS A 275 8.73 12.98 -7.04
CA CYS A 275 8.30 11.73 -7.66
C CYS A 275 7.70 12.00 -9.05
N TYR A 276 7.90 11.10 -10.01
CA TYR A 276 7.08 11.10 -11.22
C TYR A 276 5.93 10.11 -11.11
N PHE A 277 4.81 10.53 -11.65
CA PHE A 277 3.62 9.73 -11.88
C PHE A 277 3.51 9.47 -13.39
N PHE A 278 3.97 8.33 -13.82
CA PHE A 278 3.90 7.92 -15.22
C PHE A 278 2.65 7.07 -15.48
N GLN A 279 1.97 7.34 -16.59
CA GLN A 279 0.80 6.59 -17.00
C GLN A 279 1.04 5.89 -18.33
N GLY A 280 0.79 4.56 -18.37
CA GLY A 280 0.90 3.77 -19.59
C GLY A 280 -0.26 4.00 -20.56
N GLU A 281 -0.07 3.52 -21.77
CA GLU A 281 -1.13 3.49 -22.81
C GLU A 281 -2.26 2.54 -22.41
N ASP A 282 -1.96 1.54 -21.59
CA ASP A 282 -2.88 0.59 -20.96
C ASP A 282 -3.60 1.15 -19.73
N GLY A 283 -3.34 2.42 -19.37
CA GLY A 283 -3.90 3.11 -18.22
C GLY A 283 -3.22 2.80 -16.89
N ARG A 284 -2.29 1.86 -16.83
CA ARG A 284 -1.54 1.55 -15.61
C ARG A 284 -0.65 2.71 -15.21
N ILE A 285 -0.37 2.79 -13.92
CA ILE A 285 0.42 3.85 -13.33
C ILE A 285 1.69 3.24 -12.74
N ILE A 286 2.82 3.90 -13.02
CA ILE A 286 4.10 3.61 -12.39
C ILE A 286 4.65 4.89 -11.78
N PHE A 287 5.10 4.77 -10.55
CA PHE A 287 5.84 5.83 -9.87
C PHE A 287 7.34 5.62 -10.06
N THR A 288 8.09 6.73 -10.21
CA THR A 288 9.53 6.75 -10.01
C THR A 288 9.82 7.71 -8.87
N ILE A 289 10.40 7.21 -7.80
CA ILE A 289 10.48 7.89 -6.51
C ILE A 289 11.95 8.00 -6.11
N PRO A 290 12.46 9.19 -5.74
CA PRO A 290 13.77 9.31 -5.09
C PRO A 290 13.81 8.41 -3.84
N TYR A 291 14.83 7.58 -3.75
CA TYR A 291 14.92 6.56 -2.70
C TYR A 291 16.33 6.52 -2.11
N GLU A 292 16.43 6.58 -0.78
CA GLU A 292 17.69 6.46 -0.03
C GLU A 292 18.82 7.34 -0.62
N THR A 293 18.55 8.56 -1.01
CA THR A 293 19.53 9.56 -1.54
C THR A 293 20.12 9.19 -2.91
N ASP A 294 20.63 7.95 -3.08
CA ASP A 294 21.43 7.53 -4.22
C ASP A 294 20.70 6.63 -5.23
N PHE A 295 19.40 6.40 -4.98
CA PHE A 295 18.61 5.45 -5.77
C PHE A 295 17.30 6.06 -6.26
N THR A 296 16.68 5.33 -7.18
CA THR A 296 15.31 5.57 -7.63
C THR A 296 14.52 4.28 -7.50
N LEU A 297 13.40 4.34 -6.79
CA LEU A 297 12.42 3.26 -6.66
C LEU A 297 11.41 3.37 -7.80
N ILE A 298 11.16 2.28 -8.52
CA ILE A 298 10.23 2.23 -9.66
C ILE A 298 9.20 1.11 -9.42
N GLY A 299 7.93 1.41 -9.49
CA GLY A 299 6.86 0.44 -9.31
C GLY A 299 5.47 1.04 -9.43
N THR A 300 4.45 0.21 -9.55
CA THR A 300 4.42 -1.24 -9.26
C THR A 300 3.84 -2.03 -10.43
N THR A 301 4.01 -3.34 -10.39
CA THR A 301 3.33 -4.30 -11.30
C THR A 301 2.03 -4.83 -10.69
N ASP A 302 1.23 -5.51 -11.52
CA ASP A 302 0.06 -6.30 -11.14
C ASP A 302 0.14 -7.66 -11.83
N ALA A 303 0.50 -8.70 -11.08
CA ALA A 303 0.58 -10.07 -11.56
C ALA A 303 -0.14 -11.01 -10.60
N ASP A 304 -0.88 -12.00 -11.13
CA ASP A 304 -1.50 -13.02 -10.29
C ASP A 304 -0.44 -13.79 -9.50
N HIS A 305 -0.77 -14.16 -8.26
CA HIS A 305 0.07 -14.95 -7.37
C HIS A 305 -0.69 -16.22 -6.96
N ALA A 306 -0.12 -17.39 -7.20
CA ALA A 306 -0.86 -18.63 -7.11
C ALA A 306 -1.06 -19.12 -5.66
N ASP A 307 -0.03 -19.05 -4.82
CA ASP A 307 -0.06 -19.58 -3.45
C ASP A 307 0.61 -18.61 -2.48
N VAL A 308 -0.07 -18.28 -1.41
CA VAL A 308 0.42 -17.40 -0.34
C VAL A 308 1.70 -17.90 0.32
N ARG A 309 1.97 -19.20 0.26
CA ARG A 309 3.18 -19.84 0.81
C ARG A 309 4.41 -19.65 -0.07
N GLU A 310 4.22 -19.35 -1.35
CA GLU A 310 5.32 -19.04 -2.25
C GLU A 310 5.85 -17.65 -1.97
N LYS A 311 7.17 -17.52 -1.84
CA LYS A 311 7.81 -16.23 -1.65
C LYS A 311 7.63 -15.37 -2.90
N PRO A 312 7.02 -14.18 -2.81
CA PRO A 312 6.89 -13.30 -3.96
C PRO A 312 8.28 -12.79 -4.40
N VAL A 313 8.54 -12.89 -5.69
CA VAL A 313 9.78 -12.40 -6.31
C VAL A 313 9.44 -11.58 -7.55
N CYS A 314 10.21 -10.53 -7.82
CA CYS A 314 10.11 -9.75 -9.04
C CYS A 314 10.70 -10.56 -10.19
N THR A 315 9.85 -11.04 -11.10
CA THR A 315 10.29 -11.89 -12.22
C THR A 315 11.04 -11.07 -13.28
N PRO A 316 11.86 -11.71 -14.14
CA PRO A 316 12.52 -11.02 -15.25
C PRO A 316 11.54 -10.27 -16.17
N GLU A 317 10.33 -10.82 -16.38
CA GLU A 317 9.28 -10.19 -17.17
C GLU A 317 8.77 -8.90 -16.49
N GLU A 318 8.57 -8.92 -15.17
CA GLU A 318 8.17 -7.74 -14.39
C GLU A 318 9.28 -6.68 -14.38
N GLN A 319 10.54 -7.08 -14.26
CA GLN A 319 11.70 -6.17 -14.37
C GLN A 319 11.72 -5.49 -15.75
N SER A 320 11.63 -6.28 -16.81
CA SER A 320 11.60 -5.78 -18.19
C SER A 320 10.40 -4.85 -18.42
N TYR A 321 9.24 -5.17 -17.86
CA TYR A 321 8.05 -4.32 -17.95
C TYR A 321 8.28 -2.95 -17.31
N LEU A 322 8.81 -2.91 -16.06
CA LEU A 322 9.05 -1.66 -15.34
C LEU A 322 10.12 -0.80 -16.02
N VAL A 323 11.20 -1.43 -16.47
CA VAL A 323 12.27 -0.78 -17.22
C VAL A 323 11.76 -0.16 -18.52
N ASN A 324 11.05 -0.94 -19.33
CA ASN A 324 10.50 -0.47 -20.60
C ASN A 324 9.48 0.65 -20.41
N PHE A 325 8.65 0.53 -19.36
CA PHE A 325 7.65 1.55 -19.05
C PHE A 325 8.31 2.89 -18.68
N ALA A 326 9.24 2.88 -17.73
CA ALA A 326 9.93 4.09 -17.29
C ALA A 326 10.74 4.73 -18.45
N SER A 327 11.38 3.91 -19.28
CA SER A 327 12.17 4.36 -20.43
C SER A 327 11.36 5.10 -21.49
N LYS A 328 10.05 4.88 -21.59
CA LYS A 328 9.16 5.67 -22.47
C LYS A 328 9.06 7.14 -22.08
N TYR A 329 9.37 7.46 -20.83
CA TYR A 329 9.30 8.82 -20.30
C TYR A 329 10.69 9.46 -20.19
N LEU A 330 11.71 8.65 -19.90
CA LEU A 330 13.05 9.13 -19.61
C LEU A 330 13.83 9.45 -20.90
N LYS A 331 14.60 10.54 -20.88
CA LYS A 331 15.49 10.94 -21.97
C LYS A 331 16.62 9.92 -22.17
N THR A 332 17.16 9.41 -21.07
CA THR A 332 18.13 8.30 -21.08
C THR A 332 17.38 7.04 -20.68
N PRO A 333 17.13 6.12 -21.63
CA PRO A 333 16.50 4.84 -21.30
C PRO A 333 17.33 4.05 -20.28
N ILE A 334 16.65 3.31 -19.41
CA ILE A 334 17.27 2.38 -18.47
C ILE A 334 17.17 0.95 -19.01
N THR A 335 18.01 0.08 -18.50
CA THR A 335 18.06 -1.34 -18.83
C THR A 335 17.93 -2.19 -17.57
N THR A 336 17.81 -3.50 -17.73
CA THR A 336 17.81 -4.43 -16.59
C THR A 336 19.14 -4.44 -15.83
N ASP A 337 20.24 -4.06 -16.47
CA ASP A 337 21.56 -3.96 -15.84
C ASP A 337 21.67 -2.77 -14.86
N ASP A 338 20.78 -1.80 -14.98
CA ASP A 338 20.69 -0.66 -14.05
C ASP A 338 19.98 -1.03 -12.73
N ILE A 339 19.37 -2.21 -12.65
CA ILE A 339 18.66 -2.67 -11.47
C ILE A 339 19.68 -3.12 -10.42
N VAL A 340 19.63 -2.47 -9.25
CA VAL A 340 20.50 -2.81 -8.11
C VAL A 340 19.79 -3.66 -7.06
N TRP A 341 18.46 -3.58 -7.00
CA TRP A 341 17.64 -4.37 -6.05
C TRP A 341 16.19 -4.48 -6.51
N THR A 342 15.51 -5.50 -6.01
CA THR A 342 14.08 -5.73 -6.27
C THR A 342 13.37 -6.21 -5.02
N TYR A 343 12.07 -5.90 -4.92
CA TYR A 343 11.20 -6.52 -3.92
C TYR A 343 9.77 -6.66 -4.44
N SER A 344 9.03 -7.57 -3.83
CA SER A 344 7.64 -7.86 -4.20
C SER A 344 6.78 -8.07 -2.98
N GLY A 345 5.53 -7.67 -3.05
CA GLY A 345 4.52 -7.94 -2.05
C GLY A 345 3.26 -8.51 -2.66
N VAL A 346 2.47 -9.22 -1.87
CA VAL A 346 1.20 -9.80 -2.31
C VAL A 346 0.04 -9.04 -1.68
N ARG A 347 -0.88 -8.58 -2.52
CA ARG A 347 -2.13 -7.91 -2.11
C ARG A 347 -3.26 -8.93 -2.09
N PRO A 348 -3.99 -9.10 -0.96
CA PRO A 348 -5.24 -9.84 -0.95
C PRO A 348 -6.36 -8.92 -1.46
N LEU A 349 -6.90 -9.20 -2.62
CA LEU A 349 -8.07 -8.51 -3.15
C LEU A 349 -9.29 -9.37 -2.89
N TYR A 350 -10.37 -8.78 -2.36
CA TYR A 350 -11.64 -9.46 -2.17
C TYR A 350 -12.25 -9.83 -3.53
N ASN A 351 -12.74 -11.06 -3.65
CA ASN A 351 -13.41 -11.57 -4.86
C ASN A 351 -14.90 -11.29 -4.81
#